data_cadee282654b2915f7f1d355705eb238
#
_entry.id   cadee282654b2915f7f1d355705eb238
#
_cell.length_a   1.000
_cell.length_b   1.000
_cell.length_c   1.000
_cell.angle_alpha   90.00
_cell.angle_beta   90.00
_cell.angle_gamma   90.00
#
_symmetry.space_group_name_H-M   'P 1'
#
loop_
_entity.id
_entity.type
_entity.pdbx_description
1 polymer ?
#
loop_
_entity_poly.entity_id
_entity_poly.type
_entity_poly.pdbx_seq_one_letter_code
_entity_poly.pdbx_strand_id
1 'polypeptide(L)'
;VRRLHHDKVLAGFAGGTADAFTLFERFEAKLDKHSGHLLRAAVELAKDWRSDRALRRLEAMLAVADAEHSLIITGNGDVLEPEGGLLAIGSGGPYAQAAAQALIENTTLDPEIVVRKALTIAGDICIYTNQHHTVETLGHDASLTVAT
;
A
#
# COMPACT_ATOMS: atom_id res chain seq x y z
N VAL A 1 1.22 1.93 -8.37
CA VAL A 1 0.28 0.87 -8.01
C VAL A 1 0.42 -0.28 -8.98
N ARG A 2 0.47 -1.50 -8.49
CA ARG A 2 0.53 -2.72 -9.30
C ARG A 2 -0.52 -3.72 -8.86
N ARG A 3 -1.00 -4.50 -9.82
CA ARG A 3 -1.84 -5.66 -9.55
C ARG A 3 -0.95 -6.90 -9.54
N LEU A 4 -1.09 -7.70 -8.50
CA LEU A 4 -0.32 -8.93 -8.31
C LEU A 4 -1.27 -10.12 -8.15
N HIS A 5 -0.73 -11.33 -8.30
CA HIS A 5 -1.42 -12.59 -8.03
C HIS A 5 -2.81 -12.67 -8.71
N HIS A 6 -2.80 -12.76 -10.05
CA HIS A 6 -4.03 -12.87 -10.86
C HIS A 6 -5.01 -11.71 -10.62
N ASP A 7 -4.49 -10.49 -10.49
CA ASP A 7 -5.26 -9.26 -10.25
C ASP A 7 -6.05 -9.24 -8.93
N LYS A 8 -5.74 -10.13 -7.99
CA LYS A 8 -6.44 -10.22 -6.69
C LYS A 8 -5.81 -9.36 -5.60
N VAL A 9 -4.58 -8.89 -5.81
CA VAL A 9 -3.83 -8.11 -4.84
C VAL A 9 -3.41 -6.79 -5.47
N LEU A 10 -3.65 -5.69 -4.75
CA LEU A 10 -3.10 -4.38 -5.10
C LEU A 10 -1.88 -4.10 -4.24
N ALA A 11 -0.85 -3.54 -4.84
CA ALA A 11 0.38 -3.17 -4.15
C ALA A 11 0.84 -1.79 -4.57
N GLY A 12 1.35 -1.05 -3.60
CA GLY A 12 1.99 0.24 -3.81
C GLY A 12 3.20 0.38 -2.92
N PHE A 13 3.99 1.42 -3.17
CA PHE A 13 5.23 1.62 -2.43
C PHE A 13 5.48 3.11 -2.16
N ALA A 14 6.31 3.34 -1.13
CA ALA A 14 6.98 4.62 -0.92
C ALA A 14 8.48 4.34 -0.79
N GLY A 15 9.31 5.09 -1.53
CA GLY A 15 10.76 4.88 -1.60
C GLY A 15 11.27 4.81 -3.04
N GLY A 16 12.46 4.25 -3.23
CA GLY A 16 13.09 4.15 -4.55
C GLY A 16 12.39 3.16 -5.48
N THR A 17 12.22 3.55 -6.73
CA THR A 17 11.50 2.73 -7.73
C THR A 17 12.19 1.38 -7.97
N ALA A 18 13.53 1.37 -8.06
CA ALA A 18 14.28 0.12 -8.25
C ALA A 18 14.11 -0.83 -7.08
N ASP A 19 14.11 -0.30 -5.85
CA ASP A 19 13.88 -1.08 -4.64
C ASP A 19 12.47 -1.66 -4.62
N ALA A 20 11.49 -0.87 -5.05
CA ALA A 20 10.11 -1.29 -5.11
C ALA A 20 9.91 -2.47 -6.07
N PHE A 21 10.52 -2.44 -7.24
CA PHE A 21 10.42 -3.55 -8.20
C PHE A 21 10.96 -4.85 -7.63
N THR A 22 12.11 -4.80 -6.95
CA THR A 22 12.67 -5.97 -6.28
C THR A 22 11.72 -6.52 -5.23
N LEU A 23 11.14 -5.65 -4.42
CA LEU A 23 10.21 -6.05 -3.36
C LEU A 23 8.90 -6.59 -3.94
N PHE A 24 8.38 -6.03 -5.01
CA PHE A 24 7.19 -6.55 -5.69
C PHE A 24 7.43 -7.96 -6.23
N GLU A 25 8.56 -8.21 -6.87
CA GLU A 25 8.91 -9.55 -7.36
C GLU A 25 8.99 -10.56 -6.22
N ARG A 26 9.65 -10.19 -5.13
CA ARG A 26 9.76 -11.05 -3.94
C ARG A 26 8.40 -11.30 -3.31
N PHE A 27 7.56 -10.27 -3.23
CA PHE A 27 6.22 -10.42 -2.68
C PHE A 27 5.34 -11.33 -3.53
N GLU A 28 5.36 -11.16 -4.84
CA GLU A 28 4.60 -12.01 -5.77
C GLU A 28 5.02 -13.48 -5.64
N ALA A 29 6.32 -13.75 -5.50
CA ALA A 29 6.82 -15.10 -5.26
C ALA A 29 6.28 -15.70 -3.95
N LYS A 30 6.18 -14.88 -2.90
CA LYS A 30 5.58 -15.31 -1.62
C LYS A 30 4.08 -15.57 -1.73
N LEU A 31 3.37 -14.74 -2.48
CA LEU A 31 1.94 -14.96 -2.76
C LEU A 31 1.71 -16.27 -3.48
N ASP A 32 2.51 -16.55 -4.51
CA ASP A 32 2.40 -17.81 -5.26
C ASP A 32 2.72 -19.02 -4.37
N LYS A 33 3.77 -18.92 -3.56
CA LYS A 33 4.17 -20.01 -2.65
C LYS A 33 3.10 -20.30 -1.58
N HIS A 34 2.40 -19.29 -1.12
CA HIS A 34 1.39 -19.41 -0.05
C HIS A 34 -0.05 -19.32 -0.55
N SER A 35 -0.27 -19.65 -1.82
CA SER A 35 -1.62 -19.75 -2.42
C SER A 35 -2.45 -18.48 -2.29
N GLY A 36 -1.81 -17.31 -2.37
CA GLY A 36 -2.47 -16.01 -2.32
C GLY A 36 -2.85 -15.52 -0.91
N HIS A 37 -2.41 -16.20 0.15
CA HIS A 37 -2.63 -15.76 1.52
C HIS A 37 -1.81 -14.49 1.82
N LEU A 38 -2.48 -13.33 1.80
CA LEU A 38 -1.81 -12.04 1.87
C LEU A 38 -1.00 -11.87 3.16
N LEU A 39 -1.61 -12.11 4.31
CA LEU A 39 -0.92 -11.96 5.60
C LEU A 39 0.29 -12.88 5.71
N ARG A 40 0.16 -14.13 5.28
CA ARG A 40 1.27 -15.08 5.30
C ARG A 40 2.40 -14.63 4.39
N ALA A 41 2.09 -14.21 3.17
CA ALA A 41 3.07 -13.70 2.23
C ALA A 41 3.78 -12.45 2.78
N ALA A 42 3.04 -11.55 3.41
CA ALA A 42 3.58 -10.33 4.01
C ALA A 42 4.55 -10.64 5.16
N VAL A 43 4.20 -11.56 6.05
CA VAL A 43 5.06 -11.98 7.16
C VAL A 43 6.35 -12.62 6.64
N GLU A 44 6.25 -13.48 5.63
CA GLU A 44 7.42 -14.13 5.04
C GLU A 44 8.34 -13.12 4.32
N LEU A 45 7.76 -12.15 3.60
CA LEU A 45 8.55 -11.08 3.00
C LEU A 45 9.24 -10.23 4.07
N ALA A 46 8.55 -9.87 5.14
CA ALA A 46 9.12 -9.09 6.23
C ALA A 46 10.32 -9.80 6.89
N LYS A 47 10.24 -11.10 7.06
CA LYS A 47 11.35 -11.91 7.55
C LYS A 47 12.55 -11.87 6.62
N ASP A 48 12.32 -12.05 5.32
CA ASP A 48 13.38 -11.99 4.31
C ASP A 48 13.99 -10.60 4.24
N TRP A 49 13.17 -9.56 4.26
CA TRP A 49 13.62 -8.18 4.20
C TRP A 49 14.55 -7.83 5.37
N ARG A 50 14.19 -8.28 6.55
CA ARG A 50 14.99 -8.07 7.75
C ARG A 50 16.30 -8.85 7.76
N SER A 51 16.33 -10.07 7.20
CA SER A 51 17.45 -11.00 7.34
C SER A 51 18.35 -11.12 6.11
N ASP A 52 17.83 -10.87 4.90
CA ASP A 52 18.59 -10.96 3.66
C ASP A 52 19.43 -9.70 3.46
N ARG A 53 20.74 -9.86 3.27
CA ARG A 53 21.66 -8.72 3.06
C ARG A 53 21.31 -7.89 1.84
N ALA A 54 20.82 -8.52 0.78
CA ALA A 54 20.42 -7.82 -0.44
C ALA A 54 19.20 -6.92 -0.19
N LEU A 55 18.24 -7.36 0.64
CA LEU A 55 17.02 -6.64 0.93
C LEU A 55 17.17 -5.61 2.06
N ARG A 56 18.03 -5.87 3.05
CA ARG A 56 18.18 -4.97 4.21
C ARG A 56 18.58 -3.54 3.88
N ARG A 57 19.20 -3.33 2.72
CA ARG A 57 19.63 -2.00 2.27
C ARG A 57 18.53 -1.24 1.55
N LEU A 58 17.41 -1.88 1.26
CA LEU A 58 16.31 -1.26 0.54
C LEU A 58 15.50 -0.39 1.50
N GLU A 59 15.40 0.88 1.16
CA GLU A 59 14.59 1.84 1.90
C GLU A 59 13.28 2.05 1.17
N ALA A 60 12.26 1.35 1.61
CA ALA A 60 10.93 1.44 1.06
C ALA A 60 9.90 0.98 2.09
N MET A 61 8.65 1.30 1.84
CA MET A 61 7.50 0.72 2.51
C MET A 61 6.57 0.19 1.43
N LEU A 62 5.96 -0.95 1.69
CA LEU A 62 4.94 -1.51 0.82
C LEU A 62 3.57 -1.40 1.47
N ALA A 63 2.58 -1.02 0.68
CA ALA A 63 1.17 -1.13 1.04
C ALA A 63 0.56 -2.18 0.12
N VAL A 64 -0.05 -3.20 0.72
CA VAL A 64 -0.65 -4.31 -0.04
C VAL A 64 -2.05 -4.58 0.47
N ALA A 65 -2.96 -4.91 -0.44
CA ALA A 65 -4.33 -5.21 -0.07
C ALA A 65 -4.95 -6.27 -0.99
N ASP A 66 -5.80 -7.08 -0.39
CA ASP A 66 -6.73 -7.94 -1.12
C ASP A 66 -8.17 -7.65 -0.64
N ALA A 67 -9.11 -8.53 -0.95
CA ALA A 67 -10.51 -8.34 -0.56
C ALA A 67 -10.73 -8.36 0.97
N GLU A 68 -9.80 -8.92 1.74
CA GLU A 68 -9.97 -9.16 3.18
C GLU A 68 -9.04 -8.34 4.05
N HIS A 69 -7.82 -8.04 3.57
CA HIS A 69 -6.77 -7.41 4.36
C HIS A 69 -6.13 -6.23 3.65
N SER A 70 -5.70 -5.24 4.44
CA SER A 70 -4.85 -4.13 4.00
C SER A 70 -3.67 -4.04 4.96
N LEU A 71 -2.45 -4.16 4.44
CA LEU A 71 -1.24 -4.30 5.24
C LEU A 71 -0.16 -3.32 4.81
N ILE A 72 0.62 -2.83 5.78
CA ILE A 72 1.88 -2.13 5.52
C ILE A 72 3.03 -3.06 5.90
N ILE A 73 4.01 -3.20 5.01
CA ILE A 73 5.20 -4.01 5.24
C ILE A 73 6.40 -3.07 5.23
N THR A 74 7.24 -3.16 6.26
CA THR A 74 8.42 -2.30 6.40
C THR A 74 9.71 -3.11 6.41
N GLY A 75 10.82 -2.44 6.11
CA GLY A 75 12.15 -3.05 6.13
C GLY A 75 12.65 -3.44 7.51
N ASN A 76 11.98 -3.01 8.57
CA ASN A 76 12.29 -3.42 9.94
C ASN A 76 11.70 -4.79 10.31
N GLY A 77 10.97 -5.41 9.39
CA GLY A 77 10.29 -6.69 9.63
C GLY A 77 8.88 -6.54 10.18
N ASP A 78 8.33 -5.32 10.16
CA ASP A 78 6.98 -5.07 10.65
C ASP A 78 5.93 -5.34 9.57
N VAL A 79 4.83 -5.94 10.00
CA VAL A 79 3.61 -6.06 9.19
C VAL A 79 2.49 -5.44 10.02
N LEU A 80 1.93 -4.33 9.51
CA LEU A 80 0.91 -3.55 10.22
C LEU A 80 -0.42 -3.68 9.49
N GLU A 81 -1.46 -4.00 10.25
CA GLU A 81 -2.83 -4.03 9.75
C GLU A 81 -3.64 -2.95 10.49
N PRO A 82 -3.83 -1.76 9.91
CA PRO A 82 -4.55 -0.69 10.60
C PRO A 82 -6.04 -1.01 10.76
N GLU A 83 -6.60 -0.61 11.88
CA GLU A 83 -8.04 -0.70 12.10
C GLU A 83 -8.80 0.11 11.04
N GLY A 84 -9.92 -0.42 10.57
CA GLY A 84 -10.75 0.21 9.55
C GLY A 84 -10.24 0.10 8.11
N GLY A 85 -9.11 -0.56 7.90
CA GLY A 85 -8.60 -0.84 6.55
C GLY A 85 -8.04 0.37 5.80
N LEU A 86 -7.96 1.54 6.42
CA LEU A 86 -7.36 2.73 5.82
C LEU A 86 -5.87 2.77 6.13
N LEU A 87 -5.06 2.86 5.10
CA LEU A 87 -3.62 3.04 5.25
C LEU A 87 -3.08 4.03 4.22
N ALA A 88 -2.02 4.72 4.60
CA ALA A 88 -1.32 5.67 3.74
C ALA A 88 0.17 5.63 4.06
N ILE A 89 0.99 5.74 3.03
CA ILE A 89 2.45 5.71 3.14
C ILE A 89 3.07 6.85 2.33
N GLY A 90 4.33 7.15 2.62
CA GLY A 90 5.06 8.20 1.93
C GLY A 90 4.97 9.55 2.64
N SER A 91 5.63 10.56 2.05
CA SER A 91 5.71 11.91 2.62
C SER A 91 4.35 12.60 2.75
N GLY A 92 3.46 12.37 1.81
CA GLY A 92 2.08 12.88 1.85
C GLY A 92 1.11 12.00 2.63
N GLY A 93 1.57 10.86 3.14
CA GLY A 93 0.75 9.86 3.83
C GLY A 93 -0.11 10.41 4.94
N PRO A 94 0.43 11.12 5.93
CA PRO A 94 -0.36 11.66 7.04
C PRO A 94 -1.48 12.60 6.60
N TYR A 95 -1.24 13.43 5.58
CA TYR A 95 -2.26 14.33 5.04
C TYR A 95 -3.38 13.57 4.34
N ALA A 96 -3.00 12.59 3.50
CA ALA A 96 -3.97 11.75 2.81
C ALA A 96 -4.78 10.92 3.81
N GLN A 97 -4.14 10.37 4.82
CA GLN A 97 -4.80 9.57 5.86
C GLN A 97 -5.82 10.40 6.64
N ALA A 98 -5.44 11.60 7.09
CA ALA A 98 -6.34 12.48 7.83
C ALA A 98 -7.54 12.89 6.99
N ALA A 99 -7.32 13.25 5.71
CA ALA A 99 -8.38 13.62 4.79
C ALA A 99 -9.33 12.45 4.51
N ALA A 100 -8.78 11.27 4.24
CA ALA A 100 -9.57 10.08 3.97
C ALA A 100 -10.40 9.65 5.19
N GLN A 101 -9.80 9.70 6.37
CA GLN A 101 -10.51 9.38 7.61
C GLN A 101 -11.70 10.31 7.84
N ALA A 102 -11.50 11.60 7.67
CA ALA A 102 -12.58 12.59 7.82
C ALA A 102 -13.70 12.33 6.81
N LEU A 103 -13.39 11.98 5.58
CA LEU A 103 -14.38 11.66 4.56
C LEU A 103 -15.14 10.37 4.87
N ILE A 104 -14.45 9.34 5.31
CA ILE A 104 -15.07 8.05 5.68
C ILE A 104 -16.03 8.24 6.85
N GLU A 105 -15.64 9.01 7.86
CA GLU A 105 -16.44 9.20 9.08
C GLU A 105 -17.66 10.11 8.86
N ASN A 106 -17.62 11.02 7.88
CA ASN A 106 -18.62 12.08 7.73
C ASN A 106 -19.40 12.03 6.42
N THR A 107 -19.12 11.08 5.52
CA THR A 107 -19.79 10.97 4.23
C THR A 107 -20.07 9.50 3.88
N THR A 108 -20.87 9.32 2.83
CA THR A 108 -21.13 7.99 2.24
C THR A 108 -20.46 7.86 0.87
N LEU A 109 -19.42 8.62 0.61
CA LEU A 109 -18.68 8.56 -0.66
C LEU A 109 -18.06 7.19 -0.89
N ASP A 110 -18.06 6.75 -2.15
CA ASP A 110 -17.38 5.53 -2.55
C ASP A 110 -15.86 5.61 -2.27
N PRO A 111 -15.21 4.48 -1.96
CA PRO A 111 -13.79 4.47 -1.66
C PRO A 111 -12.91 5.14 -2.72
N GLU A 112 -13.20 4.94 -4.01
CA GLU A 112 -12.45 5.60 -5.08
C GLU A 112 -12.50 7.11 -4.97
N ILE A 113 -13.67 7.68 -4.68
CA ILE A 113 -13.85 9.12 -4.54
C ILE A 113 -13.13 9.64 -3.29
N VAL A 114 -13.24 8.91 -2.18
CA VAL A 114 -12.51 9.24 -0.93
C VAL A 114 -11.01 9.33 -1.20
N VAL A 115 -10.49 8.35 -1.86
CA VAL A 115 -9.07 8.26 -2.19
C VAL A 115 -8.62 9.42 -3.08
N ARG A 116 -9.34 9.70 -4.16
CA ARG A 116 -9.00 10.81 -5.06
C ARG A 116 -9.03 12.17 -4.36
N LYS A 117 -10.02 12.40 -3.52
CA LYS A 117 -10.13 13.65 -2.74
C LYS A 117 -8.99 13.74 -1.71
N ALA A 118 -8.70 12.66 -1.01
CA ALA A 118 -7.62 12.63 -0.01
C ALA A 118 -6.25 12.89 -0.64
N LEU A 119 -5.98 12.31 -1.81
CA LEU A 119 -4.73 12.54 -2.53
C LEU A 119 -4.63 13.96 -3.08
N THR A 120 -5.72 14.54 -3.54
CA THR A 120 -5.75 15.94 -3.97
C THR A 120 -5.38 16.86 -2.83
N ILE A 121 -5.95 16.65 -1.64
CA ILE A 121 -5.63 17.42 -0.44
C ILE A 121 -4.15 17.25 -0.06
N ALA A 122 -3.66 16.02 -0.06
CA ALA A 122 -2.24 15.75 0.22
C ALA A 122 -1.32 16.47 -0.77
N GLY A 123 -1.67 16.47 -2.06
CA GLY A 123 -0.92 17.17 -3.09
C GLY A 123 -0.92 18.69 -2.94
N ASP A 124 -2.01 19.26 -2.40
CA ASP A 124 -2.09 20.69 -2.13
C ASP A 124 -1.24 21.12 -0.93
N ILE A 125 -1.06 20.24 0.04
CA ILE A 125 -0.36 20.54 1.30
C ILE A 125 1.13 20.16 1.25
N CYS A 126 1.43 18.97 0.75
CA CYS A 126 2.77 18.39 0.79
C CYS A 126 3.55 18.72 -0.49
N ILE A 127 4.67 19.43 -0.37
CA ILE A 127 5.49 19.83 -1.52
C ILE A 127 6.12 18.64 -2.27
N TYR A 128 6.23 17.48 -1.64
CA TYR A 128 6.78 16.26 -2.22
C TYR A 128 5.74 15.38 -2.89
N THR A 129 4.47 15.78 -2.86
CA THR A 129 3.35 15.06 -3.43
C THR A 129 2.84 15.81 -4.68
N ASN A 130 2.35 15.07 -5.66
CA ASN A 130 1.83 15.66 -6.89
C ASN A 130 0.33 15.37 -7.05
N GLN A 131 -0.26 15.86 -8.15
CA GLN A 131 -1.68 15.66 -8.47
C GLN A 131 -1.88 14.58 -9.55
N HIS A 132 -0.85 13.81 -9.86
CA HIS A 132 -0.93 12.69 -10.81
C HIS A 132 -1.25 11.41 -10.04
N HIS A 133 -2.51 11.01 -10.06
CA HIS A 133 -3.01 9.89 -9.27
C HIS A 133 -3.28 8.67 -10.14
N THR A 134 -2.77 7.52 -9.73
CA THR A 134 -3.15 6.22 -10.27
C THR A 134 -4.03 5.54 -9.23
N VAL A 135 -5.26 5.24 -9.58
CA VAL A 135 -6.24 4.63 -8.67
C VAL A 135 -6.68 3.29 -9.22
N GLU A 136 -6.58 2.27 -8.40
CA GLU A 136 -7.02 0.92 -8.71
C GLU A 136 -8.04 0.45 -7.68
N THR A 137 -8.99 -0.36 -8.11
CA THR A 137 -10.07 -0.89 -7.27
C THR A 137 -10.16 -2.40 -7.42
N LEU A 138 -10.34 -3.10 -6.31
CA LEU A 138 -10.59 -4.55 -6.27
C LEU A 138 -12.08 -4.80 -6.05
N GLY A 139 -12.76 -5.37 -7.06
CA GLY A 139 -14.18 -5.66 -6.96
C GLY A 139 -15.01 -4.40 -6.69
N HIS A 140 -16.17 -4.58 -6.03
CA HIS A 140 -17.06 -3.47 -5.73
C HIS A 140 -16.81 -2.82 -4.36
N ASP A 141 -16.09 -3.49 -3.46
CA ASP A 141 -16.05 -3.14 -2.03
C ASP A 141 -14.66 -2.77 -1.51
N ALA A 142 -13.61 -2.90 -2.31
CA ALA A 142 -12.26 -2.62 -1.85
C ALA A 142 -11.53 -1.69 -2.82
N SER A 143 -10.99 -0.61 -2.29
CA SER A 143 -10.09 0.27 -3.04
C SER A 143 -8.82 0.50 -2.25
N LEU A 144 -7.71 0.38 -2.92
CA LEU A 144 -6.41 0.76 -2.40
C LEU A 144 -5.86 1.87 -3.26
N THR A 145 -5.39 2.91 -2.64
CA THR A 145 -4.69 3.96 -3.37
C THR A 145 -3.33 4.19 -2.76
N VAL A 146 -2.37 4.31 -3.62
CA VAL A 146 -1.03 4.71 -3.23
C VAL A 146 -0.75 6.06 -3.84
N ALA A 147 -0.44 7.02 -3.00
CA ALA A 147 0.07 8.31 -3.41
C ALA A 147 1.60 8.21 -3.51
N THR A 148 2.12 8.56 -4.62
CA THR A 148 3.55 8.75 -4.79
C THR A 148 3.90 10.22 -4.72
#